data_0012d68881e9cbd00bf72bdb6fb96a1c
#
_entry.id   0012d68881e9cbd00bf72bdb6fb96a1c
#
_cell.length_a   1.000
_cell.length_b   1.000
_cell.length_c   1.000
_cell.angle_alpha   90.00
_cell.angle_beta   90.00
_cell.angle_gamma   90.00
#
_symmetry.space_group_name_H-M   'P 1'
#
loop_
_entity.id
_entity.type
_entity.pdbx_description
1 polymer ?
#
loop_
_entity_poly.entity_id
_entity_poly.type
_entity_poly.pdbx_seq_one_letter_code
_entity_poly.pdbx_strand_id
1 'polypeptide(L)'
;MATDQTIDVLLRQGILFQTDVDAAVDAIIATPSNRILPVGAAHTLNLTRFLRTHAFVGKTLRDPDASHTLKKAALNKVILMAQLERR
;
A
#
# COMPACT_ATOMS: atom_id res chain seq x y z
N MET A 1 20.29 9.13 8.28
CA MET A 1 18.90 9.21 8.78
C MET A 1 17.98 8.46 7.84
N ALA A 2 17.34 7.43 8.33
CA ALA A 2 16.34 6.73 7.53
C ALA A 2 15.12 7.65 7.40
N THR A 3 14.92 8.20 6.24
CA THR A 3 13.70 8.94 5.93
C THR A 3 12.76 8.00 5.22
N ASP A 4 11.53 7.93 5.70
CA ASP A 4 10.50 7.20 5.01
C ASP A 4 10.31 7.80 3.63
N GLN A 5 10.30 6.95 2.62
CA GLN A 5 10.08 7.38 1.24
C GLN A 5 8.73 6.86 0.77
N THR A 6 8.05 7.68 -0.03
CA THR A 6 6.78 7.26 -0.63
C THR A 6 7.04 6.29 -1.79
N ILE A 7 6.03 5.49 -2.08
CA ILE A 7 6.08 4.58 -3.24
C ILE A 7 6.36 5.35 -4.52
N ASP A 8 5.72 6.52 -4.69
CA ASP A 8 5.93 7.36 -5.88
C ASP A 8 7.40 7.73 -6.08
N VAL A 9 8.07 8.17 -5.02
CA VAL A 9 9.50 8.53 -5.08
C VAL A 9 10.34 7.31 -5.44
N LEU A 10 10.07 6.16 -4.82
CA LEU A 10 10.83 4.94 -5.08
C LEU A 10 10.64 4.43 -6.51
N LEU A 11 9.44 4.59 -7.08
CA LEU A 11 9.19 4.28 -8.48
C LEU A 11 10.01 5.17 -9.42
N ARG A 12 10.06 6.47 -9.13
CA ARG A 12 10.85 7.43 -9.93
C ARG A 12 12.34 7.15 -9.88
N GLN A 13 12.81 6.65 -8.74
CA GLN A 13 14.22 6.32 -8.56
C GLN A 13 14.60 4.95 -9.14
N GLY A 14 13.62 4.18 -9.61
CA GLY A 14 13.87 2.83 -10.12
C GLY A 14 14.14 1.79 -9.05
N ILE A 15 13.87 2.11 -7.78
CA ILE A 15 14.04 1.20 -6.65
C ILE A 15 12.86 0.23 -6.57
N LEU A 16 11.66 0.72 -6.84
CA LEU A 16 10.46 -0.10 -6.97
C LEU A 16 10.00 -0.14 -8.41
N PHE A 17 9.32 -1.22 -8.76
CA PHE A 17 8.71 -1.40 -10.08
C PHE A 17 7.19 -1.44 -9.94
N GLN A 18 6.49 -1.20 -11.03
CA GLN A 18 5.02 -1.23 -11.03
C GLN A 18 4.50 -2.58 -10.57
N THR A 19 5.18 -3.67 -10.90
CA THR A 19 4.81 -5.01 -10.44
C THR A 19 4.86 -5.15 -8.92
N ASP A 20 5.80 -4.47 -8.26
CA ASP A 20 5.88 -4.46 -6.79
C ASP A 20 4.67 -3.75 -6.19
N VAL A 21 4.25 -2.65 -6.80
CA VAL A 21 3.08 -1.88 -6.36
C VAL A 21 1.81 -2.69 -6.57
N ASP A 22 1.66 -3.33 -7.71
CA ASP A 22 0.49 -4.16 -8.02
C ASP A 22 0.39 -5.34 -7.05
N ALA A 23 1.51 -5.98 -6.74
CA ALA A 23 1.55 -7.07 -5.77
C ALA A 23 1.16 -6.59 -4.37
N ALA A 24 1.60 -5.38 -3.98
CA ALA A 24 1.25 -4.80 -2.69
C ALA A 24 -0.25 -4.51 -2.61
N VAL A 25 -0.84 -3.94 -3.66
CA VAL A 25 -2.28 -3.68 -3.73
C VAL A 25 -3.07 -4.97 -3.57
N ASP A 26 -2.72 -6.01 -4.32
CA ASP A 26 -3.40 -7.30 -4.25
C ASP A 26 -3.28 -7.92 -2.84
N ALA A 27 -2.11 -7.83 -2.23
CA ALA A 27 -1.89 -8.34 -0.89
C ALA A 27 -2.71 -7.59 0.16
N ILE A 28 -2.84 -6.28 0.04
CA ILE A 28 -3.66 -5.47 0.94
C ILE A 28 -5.13 -5.88 0.84
N ILE A 29 -5.63 -6.07 -0.38
CA ILE A 29 -7.03 -6.48 -0.59
C ILE A 29 -7.27 -7.88 -0.02
N ALA A 30 -6.32 -8.79 -0.21
CA ALA A 30 -6.43 -10.18 0.27
C ALA A 30 -6.38 -10.27 1.80
N THR A 31 -5.56 -9.43 2.44
CA THR A 31 -5.36 -9.49 3.90
C THR A 31 -5.25 -8.09 4.50
N PRO A 32 -6.38 -7.34 4.57
CA PRO A 32 -6.35 -5.96 5.08
C PRO A 32 -6.06 -5.88 6.58
N SER A 33 -6.09 -6.99 7.29
CA SER A 33 -5.78 -7.04 8.72
C SER A 33 -4.28 -7.21 9.02
N ASN A 34 -3.44 -7.41 8.03
CA ASN A 34 -2.00 -7.46 8.24
C ASN A 34 -1.50 -6.11 8.78
N ARG A 35 -0.52 -6.18 9.69
CA ARG A 35 0.08 -4.97 10.26
C ARG A 35 1.22 -4.43 9.41
N ILE A 36 2.03 -5.32 8.88
CA ILE A 36 3.21 -4.99 8.11
C ILE A 36 3.21 -5.83 6.85
N LEU A 37 3.48 -5.19 5.72
CA LEU A 37 3.47 -5.81 4.41
C LEU A 37 4.81 -5.54 3.73
N PRO A 38 5.51 -6.57 3.26
CA PRO A 38 6.70 -6.34 2.43
C PRO A 38 6.31 -5.76 1.08
N VAL A 39 7.05 -4.75 0.64
CA VAL A 39 6.87 -4.11 -0.66
C VAL A 39 8.23 -4.08 -1.35
N GLY A 40 8.38 -4.83 -2.43
CA GLY A 40 9.66 -5.02 -3.07
C GLY A 40 10.62 -5.82 -2.18
N ALA A 41 11.91 -5.77 -2.50
CA ALA A 41 12.92 -6.57 -1.83
C ALA A 41 13.42 -5.96 -0.53
N ALA A 42 13.35 -4.63 -0.39
CA ALA A 42 14.06 -3.92 0.69
C ALA A 42 13.17 -3.03 1.55
N HIS A 43 11.86 -3.00 1.32
CA HIS A 43 10.95 -2.07 2.00
C HIS A 43 9.77 -2.79 2.59
N THR A 44 9.18 -2.16 3.61
CA THR A 44 7.93 -2.62 4.23
C THR A 44 6.96 -1.47 4.36
N LEU A 45 5.68 -1.80 4.30
CA LEU A 45 4.59 -0.86 4.54
C LEU A 45 3.96 -1.17 5.90
N ASN A 46 3.88 -0.16 6.76
CA ASN A 46 3.08 -0.26 7.97
C ASN A 46 1.61 -0.06 7.58
N LEU A 47 0.92 -1.15 7.35
CA LEU A 47 -0.45 -1.13 6.85
C LEU A 47 -1.42 -0.53 7.85
N THR A 48 -1.24 -0.80 9.14
CA THR A 48 -2.08 -0.22 10.19
C THR A 48 -2.05 1.30 10.14
N ARG A 49 -0.84 1.88 10.03
CA ARG A 49 -0.65 3.32 9.94
C ARG A 49 -1.23 3.89 8.65
N PHE A 50 -0.99 3.19 7.53
CA PHE A 50 -1.49 3.61 6.22
C PHE A 50 -3.01 3.67 6.19
N LEU A 51 -3.69 2.64 6.68
CA LEU A 51 -5.15 2.60 6.71
C LEU A 51 -5.74 3.59 7.72
N ARG A 52 -5.00 3.91 8.78
CA ARG A 52 -5.42 4.96 9.72
C ARG A 52 -5.36 6.34 9.06
N THR A 53 -4.32 6.59 8.28
CA THR A 53 -4.17 7.85 7.54
C THR A 53 -5.21 7.98 6.43
N HIS A 54 -5.55 6.86 5.78
CA HIS A 54 -6.52 6.81 4.69
C HIS A 54 -7.76 6.01 5.12
N ALA A 55 -8.49 6.55 6.08
CA ALA A 55 -9.60 5.86 6.72
C ALA A 55 -10.68 5.39 5.74
N PHE A 56 -10.96 6.16 4.69
CA PHE A 56 -11.97 5.77 3.71
C PHE A 56 -11.56 4.52 2.92
N VAL A 57 -10.26 4.35 2.66
CA VAL A 57 -9.75 3.15 2.01
C VAL A 57 -9.94 1.93 2.91
N GLY A 58 -9.61 2.08 4.20
CA GLY A 58 -9.83 1.03 5.17
C GLY A 58 -11.30 0.62 5.26
N LYS A 59 -12.20 1.59 5.23
CA LYS A 59 -13.64 1.35 5.22
C LYS A 59 -14.07 0.58 3.97
N THR A 60 -13.58 0.98 2.81
CA THR A 60 -13.88 0.31 1.54
C THR A 60 -13.38 -1.14 1.54
N LEU A 61 -12.18 -1.37 2.06
CA LEU A 61 -11.60 -2.72 2.14
C LEU A 61 -12.39 -3.65 3.04
N ARG A 62 -13.03 -3.12 4.07
CA ARG A 62 -13.84 -3.91 5.02
C ARG A 62 -15.28 -4.05 4.58
N ASP A 63 -15.70 -3.35 3.53
CA ASP A 63 -17.08 -3.41 3.04
C ASP A 63 -17.29 -4.71 2.27
N PRO A 64 -18.17 -5.62 2.76
CA PRO A 64 -18.42 -6.87 2.07
C PRO A 64 -19.13 -6.70 0.72
N ASP A 65 -19.79 -5.57 0.52
CA ASP A 65 -20.48 -5.26 -0.73
C ASP A 65 -19.57 -4.60 -1.77
N ALA A 66 -18.38 -4.15 -1.38
CA ALA A 66 -17.45 -3.55 -2.31
C ALA A 66 -16.80 -4.61 -3.19
N SER A 67 -16.83 -4.40 -4.51
CA SER A 67 -16.18 -5.29 -5.46
C SER A 67 -14.66 -5.19 -5.35
N HIS A 68 -13.97 -6.21 -5.86
CA HIS A 68 -12.50 -6.19 -5.95
C HIS A 68 -12.02 -4.97 -6.76
N THR A 69 -12.71 -4.66 -7.84
CA THR A 69 -12.38 -3.50 -8.69
C THR A 69 -12.50 -2.19 -7.92
N LEU A 70 -13.55 -2.04 -7.12
CA LEU A 70 -13.73 -0.84 -6.30
C LEU A 70 -12.63 -0.71 -5.24
N LYS A 71 -12.29 -1.80 -4.57
CA LYS A 71 -11.21 -1.83 -3.58
C LYS A 71 -9.88 -1.44 -4.21
N LYS A 72 -9.59 -2.00 -5.37
CA LYS A 72 -8.36 -1.71 -6.12
C LYS A 72 -8.30 -0.24 -6.55
N ALA A 73 -9.41 0.31 -7.05
CA ALA A 73 -9.48 1.72 -7.44
C ALA A 73 -9.25 2.64 -6.25
N ALA A 74 -9.83 2.34 -5.10
CA ALA A 74 -9.63 3.14 -3.88
C ALA A 74 -8.18 3.13 -3.44
N LEU A 75 -7.52 1.95 -3.45
CA LEU A 75 -6.11 1.84 -3.11
C LEU A 75 -5.21 2.56 -4.10
N ASN A 76 -5.47 2.44 -5.39
CA ASN A 76 -4.64 3.07 -6.42
C ASN A 76 -4.61 4.59 -6.32
N LYS A 77 -5.65 5.20 -5.74
CA LYS A 77 -5.68 6.65 -5.53
C LYS A 77 -4.66 7.12 -4.50
N VAL A 78 -4.34 6.30 -3.51
CA VAL A 78 -3.53 6.72 -2.37
C VAL A 78 -2.25 5.91 -2.20
N ILE A 79 -2.10 4.78 -2.89
CA ILE A 79 -0.96 3.88 -2.69
C ILE A 79 0.38 4.57 -2.99
N LEU A 80 0.42 5.48 -3.97
CA LEU A 80 1.64 6.18 -4.33
C LEU A 80 2.13 7.11 -3.22
N MET A 81 1.23 7.52 -2.32
CA MET A 81 1.56 8.36 -1.18
C MET A 81 1.94 7.56 0.05
N ALA A 82 1.88 6.23 -0.02
CA ALA A 82 2.23 5.37 1.10
C ALA A 82 3.72 5.51 1.42
N GLN A 83 4.02 5.77 2.69
CA GLN A 83 5.40 5.87 3.17
C GLN A 83 5.89 4.49 3.54
N LEU A 84 7.01 4.09 2.95
CA LEU A 84 7.63 2.80 3.21
C LEU A 84 8.83 2.95 4.12
N GLU A 85 9.04 1.94 4.95
CA GLU A 85 10.21 1.84 5.81
C GLU A 85 11.22 0.90 5.14
N ARG A 86 12.50 1.23 5.24
CA ARG A 86 13.55 0.35 4.75
C ARG A 86 13.77 -0.76 5.76
N ARG A 87 13.89 -1.99 5.25
CA ARG A 87 14.23 -3.13 6.09
C ARG A 87 15.65 -3.04 6.64
#